data_e59de5b084a8a5e381d7ad501dfa3859
#
_entry.id   e59de5b084a8a5e381d7ad501dfa3859
#
_cell.length_a   1.000
_cell.length_b   1.000
_cell.length_c   1.000
_cell.angle_alpha   90.00
_cell.angle_beta   90.00
_cell.angle_gamma   90.00
#
_symmetry.space_group_name_H-M   'P 1'
#
loop_
_entity.id
_entity.type
_entity.pdbx_description
1 polymer ?
#
loop_
_entity_poly.entity_id
_entity_poly.type
_entity_poly.pdbx_seq_one_letter_code
_entity_poly.pdbx_strand_id
1 'polypeptide(L)'
;TRRSSDLEIIVSVCYHKTDLIPDFIRYTQRKELQIKNKYELILRLIHSSAVWFLKYLKQINYAVTEAEKALEKSIRNEDLLALMKLEKSMVFFNTSIRGNEVMLAKLQNIFQEPEYIDKDLVEDVEIELKQAHNTVNIYSDILTGTMDAFASIISNNVNTIMKRMTSLSIILMVPTLIASFYGMNVPIYMEDMPHGFVVIILLSILLSATAFFIFRKIKWF
;
A
#
# COMPACT_ATOMS: atom_id res chain seq x y z
N THR A 1 14.66 -57.00 -1.18
CA THR A 1 15.09 -55.62 -1.41
C THR A 1 14.28 -54.69 -0.53
N ARG A 2 14.84 -54.34 0.66
CA ARG A 2 14.28 -53.28 1.50
C ARG A 2 14.30 -51.97 0.70
N ARG A 3 13.14 -51.38 0.51
CA ARG A 3 13.02 -50.05 -0.09
C ARG A 3 13.75 -49.03 0.77
N SER A 4 14.45 -48.08 0.16
CA SER A 4 15.19 -46.98 0.81
C SER A 4 14.28 -45.96 1.53
N SER A 5 13.03 -46.32 1.82
CA SER A 5 12.05 -45.55 2.55
C SER A 5 12.18 -45.57 4.07
N ASP A 6 13.11 -46.37 4.61
CA ASP A 6 13.33 -46.52 6.05
C ASP A 6 14.38 -45.56 6.63
N LEU A 7 14.71 -44.51 5.92
CA LEU A 7 15.53 -43.44 6.49
C LEU A 7 14.69 -42.67 7.50
N GLU A 8 14.95 -42.87 8.78
CA GLU A 8 14.34 -42.16 9.91
C GLU A 8 14.82 -40.71 10.04
N ILE A 9 15.54 -40.20 9.04
CA ILE A 9 16.17 -38.88 9.07
C ILE A 9 15.44 -37.96 8.10
N ILE A 10 14.95 -36.83 8.62
CA ILE A 10 14.41 -35.72 7.84
C ILE A 10 15.44 -34.59 7.84
N VAL A 11 15.84 -34.16 6.65
CA VAL A 11 16.76 -33.03 6.48
C VAL A 11 15.96 -31.82 5.97
N SER A 12 15.96 -30.74 6.73
CA SER A 12 15.42 -29.45 6.29
C SER A 12 16.55 -28.52 5.90
N VAL A 13 16.44 -27.89 4.74
CA VAL A 13 17.40 -26.89 4.25
C VAL A 13 16.69 -25.55 4.10
N CYS A 14 17.19 -24.52 4.77
CA CYS A 14 16.70 -23.17 4.64
C CYS A 14 17.84 -22.26 4.19
N TYR A 15 17.65 -21.56 3.05
CA TYR A 15 18.65 -20.64 2.50
C TYR A 15 18.74 -19.34 3.30
N HIS A 16 17.63 -18.90 3.89
CA HIS A 16 17.59 -17.69 4.68
C HIS A 16 17.46 -17.99 6.17
N LYS A 17 18.05 -17.14 7.00
CA LYS A 17 17.85 -17.22 8.44
C LYS A 17 16.36 -16.96 8.75
N THR A 18 15.72 -17.90 9.42
CA THR A 18 14.30 -17.83 9.81
C THR A 18 14.16 -18.24 11.27
N ASP A 19 13.21 -17.63 11.96
CA ASP A 19 12.86 -18.00 13.34
C ASP A 19 11.85 -19.16 13.40
N LEU A 20 11.31 -19.61 12.26
CA LEU A 20 10.30 -20.66 12.20
C LEU A 20 10.79 -21.96 12.84
N ILE A 21 11.96 -22.47 12.44
CA ILE A 21 12.50 -23.75 12.95
C ILE A 21 12.86 -23.65 14.44
N PRO A 22 13.61 -22.62 14.90
CA PRO A 22 13.87 -22.45 16.32
C PRO A 22 12.60 -22.32 17.18
N ASP A 23 11.59 -21.64 16.67
CA ASP A 23 10.32 -21.47 17.39
C ASP A 23 9.52 -22.77 17.43
N PHE A 24 9.50 -23.52 16.32
CA PHE A 24 8.89 -24.85 16.24
C PHE A 24 9.52 -25.81 17.25
N ILE A 25 10.85 -25.84 17.36
CA ILE A 25 11.56 -26.69 18.34
C ILE A 25 11.19 -26.31 19.76
N ARG A 26 11.22 -25.00 20.08
CA ARG A 26 10.81 -24.50 21.42
C ARG A 26 9.35 -24.83 21.74
N TYR A 27 8.46 -24.69 20.76
CA TYR A 27 7.05 -25.01 20.92
C TYR A 27 6.86 -26.50 21.21
N THR A 28 7.51 -27.38 20.44
CA THR A 28 7.43 -28.84 20.60
C THR A 28 7.95 -29.28 21.97
N GLN A 29 9.07 -28.71 22.43
CA GLN A 29 9.64 -28.97 23.75
C GLN A 29 8.72 -28.50 24.89
N ARG A 30 8.20 -27.28 24.78
CA ARG A 30 7.31 -26.69 25.81
C ARG A 30 5.99 -27.44 25.97
N LYS A 31 5.47 -27.96 24.86
CA LYS A 31 4.21 -28.74 24.83
C LYS A 31 4.40 -30.22 25.04
N GLU A 32 5.64 -30.68 25.17
CA GLU A 32 6.00 -32.10 25.32
C GLU A 32 5.36 -32.97 24.22
N LEU A 33 5.30 -32.43 22.98
CA LEU A 33 4.66 -33.09 21.87
C LEU A 33 5.46 -34.31 21.44
N GLN A 34 4.83 -35.48 21.52
CA GLN A 34 5.38 -36.72 20.98
C GLN A 34 5.02 -36.84 19.51
N ILE A 35 6.00 -36.64 18.64
CA ILE A 35 5.84 -36.81 17.20
C ILE A 35 6.01 -38.28 16.86
N LYS A 36 4.93 -38.92 16.41
CA LYS A 36 4.86 -40.37 16.21
C LYS A 36 5.56 -40.84 14.96
N ASN A 37 5.57 -40.05 13.91
CA ASN A 37 6.13 -40.41 12.61
C ASN A 37 6.59 -39.18 11.81
N LYS A 38 7.30 -39.45 10.69
CA LYS A 38 7.81 -38.41 9.78
C LYS A 38 6.72 -37.55 9.13
N TYR A 39 5.57 -38.14 8.90
CA TYR A 39 4.43 -37.44 8.24
C TYR A 39 3.82 -36.42 9.18
N GLU A 40 3.63 -36.78 10.44
CA GLU A 40 3.19 -35.87 11.47
C GLU A 40 4.16 -34.67 11.64
N LEU A 41 5.47 -34.94 11.59
CA LEU A 41 6.47 -33.86 11.66
C LEU A 41 6.34 -32.89 10.49
N ILE A 42 6.17 -33.41 9.27
CA ILE A 42 6.01 -32.56 8.07
C ILE A 42 4.73 -31.71 8.18
N LEU A 43 3.60 -32.31 8.56
CA LEU A 43 2.34 -31.60 8.72
C LEU A 43 2.44 -30.49 9.80
N ARG A 44 3.06 -30.80 10.95
CA ARG A 44 3.28 -29.80 12.01
C ARG A 44 4.21 -28.66 11.58
N LEU A 45 5.20 -28.93 10.73
CA LEU A 45 6.05 -27.88 10.16
C LEU A 45 5.27 -27.00 9.18
N ILE A 46 4.40 -27.58 8.34
CA ILE A 46 3.53 -26.81 7.44
C ILE A 46 2.54 -25.98 8.25
N HIS A 47 1.93 -26.55 9.28
CA HIS A 47 1.07 -25.83 10.21
C HIS A 47 1.80 -24.64 10.86
N SER A 48 2.99 -24.87 11.41
CA SER A 48 3.82 -23.83 11.99
C SER A 48 4.15 -22.72 10.96
N SER A 49 4.41 -23.09 9.70
CA SER A 49 4.63 -22.16 8.61
C SER A 49 3.39 -21.29 8.35
N ALA A 50 2.18 -21.87 8.35
CA ALA A 50 0.92 -21.13 8.18
C ALA A 50 0.71 -20.12 9.33
N VAL A 51 0.92 -20.52 10.56
CA VAL A 51 0.85 -19.63 11.74
C VAL A 51 1.86 -18.48 11.63
N TRP A 52 3.07 -18.75 11.15
CA TRP A 52 4.08 -17.71 10.93
C TRP A 52 3.70 -16.75 9.81
N PHE A 53 3.07 -17.22 8.72
CA PHE A 53 2.51 -16.34 7.69
C PHE A 53 1.49 -15.37 8.28
N LEU A 54 0.54 -15.86 9.07
CA LEU A 54 -0.45 -15.00 9.75
C LEU A 54 0.20 -13.97 10.68
N LYS A 55 1.24 -14.37 11.41
CA LYS A 55 1.98 -13.47 12.28
C LYS A 55 2.68 -12.34 11.51
N TYR A 56 3.34 -12.69 10.39
CA TYR A 56 3.97 -11.68 9.53
C TYR A 56 2.95 -10.79 8.81
N LEU A 57 1.84 -11.35 8.33
CA LEU A 57 0.76 -10.58 7.73
C LEU A 57 0.21 -9.53 8.71
N LYS A 58 0.06 -9.89 9.98
CA LYS A 58 -0.34 -8.94 11.02
C LYS A 58 0.68 -7.81 11.23
N GLN A 59 1.98 -8.12 11.17
CA GLN A 59 3.04 -7.11 11.25
C GLN A 59 3.03 -6.17 10.03
N ILE A 60 2.83 -6.74 8.83
CA ILE A 60 2.73 -5.94 7.60
C ILE A 60 1.51 -5.02 7.67
N ASN A 61 0.35 -5.53 8.10
CA ASN A 61 -0.85 -4.70 8.26
C ASN A 61 -0.62 -3.54 9.24
N TYR A 62 0.09 -3.77 10.33
CA TYR A 62 0.48 -2.69 11.23
C TYR A 62 1.38 -1.65 10.54
N ALA A 63 2.37 -2.10 9.76
CA ALA A 63 3.25 -1.21 9.00
C ALA A 63 2.48 -0.41 7.92
N VAL A 64 1.47 -1.01 7.28
CA VAL A 64 0.56 -0.30 6.36
C VAL A 64 -0.18 0.81 7.09
N THR A 65 -0.79 0.51 8.24
CA THR A 65 -1.54 1.50 9.03
C THR A 65 -0.65 2.68 9.48
N GLU A 66 0.59 2.42 9.84
CA GLU A 66 1.54 3.50 10.21
C GLU A 66 1.95 4.35 8.99
N ALA A 67 2.15 3.71 7.82
CA ALA A 67 2.44 4.43 6.59
C ALA A 67 1.24 5.29 6.13
N GLU A 68 0.01 4.79 6.27
CA GLU A 68 -1.23 5.54 6.01
C GLU A 68 -1.31 6.80 6.87
N LYS A 69 -1.09 6.67 8.18
CA LYS A 69 -1.08 7.81 9.12
C LYS A 69 0.01 8.85 8.80
N ALA A 70 1.16 8.39 8.30
CA ALA A 70 2.23 9.29 7.87
C ALA A 70 1.82 10.07 6.61
N LEU A 71 1.19 9.41 5.64
CA LEU A 71 0.68 10.02 4.40
C LEU A 71 -0.48 11.00 4.65
N GLU A 72 -1.36 10.73 5.61
CA GLU A 72 -2.42 11.67 6.00
C GLU A 72 -1.84 13.01 6.50
N LYS A 73 -0.71 12.98 7.19
CA LYS A 73 -0.04 14.18 7.71
C LYS A 73 0.76 14.94 6.66
N SER A 74 1.44 14.22 5.79
CA SER A 74 2.29 14.81 4.75
C SER A 74 2.58 13.75 3.68
N ILE A 75 2.15 14.01 2.45
CA ILE A 75 2.38 13.10 1.33
C ILE A 75 3.85 13.22 0.90
N ARG A 76 4.65 12.20 1.25
CA ARG A 76 6.05 12.07 0.83
C ARG A 76 6.19 10.90 -0.12
N ASN A 77 7.04 11.05 -1.12
CA ASN A 77 7.34 9.95 -2.06
C ASN A 77 7.92 8.72 -1.36
N GLU A 78 8.66 8.91 -0.26
CA GLU A 78 9.25 7.83 0.52
C GLU A 78 8.18 6.93 1.16
N ASP A 79 7.10 7.52 1.68
CA ASP A 79 6.00 6.79 2.31
C ASP A 79 5.20 5.99 1.25
N LEU A 80 5.00 6.56 0.06
CA LEU A 80 4.40 5.84 -1.07
C LEU A 80 5.26 4.67 -1.53
N LEU A 81 6.59 4.86 -1.62
CA LEU A 81 7.52 3.79 -1.95
C LEU A 81 7.55 2.70 -0.88
N ALA A 82 7.33 3.04 0.39
CA ALA A 82 7.20 2.06 1.47
C ALA A 82 5.94 1.20 1.28
N LEU A 83 4.79 1.80 0.97
CA LEU A 83 3.55 1.06 0.65
C LEU A 83 3.73 0.13 -0.55
N MET A 84 4.36 0.60 -1.64
CA MET A 84 4.66 -0.26 -2.81
C MET A 84 5.54 -1.46 -2.46
N LYS A 85 6.50 -1.31 -1.53
CA LYS A 85 7.32 -2.44 -1.06
C LYS A 85 6.49 -3.43 -0.24
N LEU A 86 5.55 -2.94 0.57
CA LEU A 86 4.62 -3.78 1.32
C LEU A 86 3.68 -4.55 0.38
N GLU A 87 3.14 -3.89 -0.66
CA GLU A 87 2.33 -4.53 -1.70
C GLU A 87 3.08 -5.67 -2.40
N LYS A 88 4.33 -5.41 -2.80
CA LYS A 88 5.19 -6.45 -3.38
C LYS A 88 5.41 -7.62 -2.42
N SER A 89 5.52 -7.36 -1.14
CA SER A 89 5.63 -8.41 -0.12
C SER A 89 4.36 -9.26 -0.05
N MET A 90 3.16 -8.68 -0.19
CA MET A 90 1.90 -9.43 -0.24
C MET A 90 1.86 -10.42 -1.42
N VAL A 91 2.38 -10.04 -2.58
CA VAL A 91 2.47 -10.94 -3.75
C VAL A 91 3.35 -12.15 -3.44
N PHE A 92 4.49 -11.95 -2.77
CA PHE A 92 5.36 -13.06 -2.35
C PHE A 92 4.68 -13.96 -1.32
N PHE A 93 3.97 -13.37 -0.34
CA PHE A 93 3.22 -14.14 0.65
C PHE A 93 2.12 -14.98 -0.01
N ASN A 94 1.32 -14.37 -0.89
CA ASN A 94 0.25 -15.06 -1.61
C ASN A 94 0.80 -16.26 -2.40
N THR A 95 1.88 -16.05 -3.16
CA THR A 95 2.52 -17.11 -3.94
C THR A 95 3.05 -18.24 -3.05
N SER A 96 3.67 -17.90 -1.91
CA SER A 96 4.23 -18.88 -0.99
C SER A 96 3.16 -19.70 -0.28
N ILE A 97 2.08 -19.05 0.20
CA ILE A 97 0.95 -19.71 0.86
C ILE A 97 0.27 -20.67 -0.12
N ARG A 98 0.01 -20.21 -1.37
CA ARG A 98 -0.55 -21.05 -2.42
C ARG A 98 0.36 -22.23 -2.76
N GLY A 99 1.68 -22.03 -2.76
CA GLY A 99 2.64 -23.12 -2.91
C GLY A 99 2.53 -24.18 -1.80
N ASN A 100 2.32 -23.75 -0.56
CA ASN A 100 2.11 -24.66 0.58
C ASN A 100 0.76 -25.39 0.48
N GLU A 101 -0.31 -24.76 0.03
CA GLU A 101 -1.62 -25.42 -0.23
C GLU A 101 -1.46 -26.56 -1.27
N VAL A 102 -0.80 -26.26 -2.39
CA VAL A 102 -0.54 -27.25 -3.45
C VAL A 102 0.36 -28.37 -2.93
N MET A 103 1.36 -28.05 -2.11
CA MET A 103 2.24 -29.06 -1.48
C MET A 103 1.43 -29.95 -0.55
N LEU A 104 0.57 -29.41 0.32
CA LEU A 104 -0.28 -30.17 1.22
C LEU A 104 -1.18 -31.14 0.44
N ALA A 105 -1.86 -30.67 -0.61
CA ALA A 105 -2.71 -31.51 -1.45
C ALA A 105 -1.94 -32.66 -2.12
N LYS A 106 -0.69 -32.42 -2.56
CA LYS A 106 0.17 -33.48 -3.08
C LYS A 106 0.59 -34.49 -2.01
N LEU A 107 0.92 -34.01 -0.81
CA LEU A 107 1.29 -34.87 0.31
C LEU A 107 0.14 -35.80 0.71
N GLN A 108 -1.09 -35.31 0.77
CA GLN A 108 -2.28 -36.13 1.04
C GLN A 108 -2.44 -37.26 0.02
N ASN A 109 -2.15 -37.01 -1.27
CA ASN A 109 -2.22 -38.04 -2.30
C ASN A 109 -1.08 -39.07 -2.22
N ILE A 110 0.08 -38.68 -1.69
CA ILE A 110 1.25 -39.58 -1.52
C ILE A 110 1.08 -40.45 -0.27
N PHE A 111 0.47 -39.90 0.77
CA PHE A 111 0.26 -40.58 2.06
C PHE A 111 -1.02 -41.41 2.03
N GLN A 112 -1.08 -42.41 1.15
CA GLN A 112 -2.31 -43.22 0.94
C GLN A 112 -2.61 -44.22 2.08
N GLU A 113 -1.74 -44.38 3.07
CA GLU A 113 -1.97 -45.28 4.17
C GLU A 113 -2.66 -44.58 5.34
N PRO A 114 -3.95 -44.84 5.61
CA PRO A 114 -4.75 -44.14 6.63
C PRO A 114 -4.22 -44.30 8.06
N GLU A 115 -3.37 -45.27 8.29
CA GLU A 115 -2.86 -45.61 9.62
C GLU A 115 -1.79 -44.64 10.13
N TYR A 116 -1.17 -43.86 9.21
CA TYR A 116 -0.07 -42.94 9.53
C TYR A 116 -0.45 -41.46 9.50
N ILE A 117 -1.67 -41.11 9.09
CA ILE A 117 -2.12 -39.73 8.93
C ILE A 117 -3.16 -39.39 10.00
N ASP A 118 -2.83 -38.43 10.81
CA ASP A 118 -3.78 -37.76 11.68
C ASP A 118 -4.66 -36.81 10.84
N LYS A 119 -5.91 -37.22 10.60
CA LYS A 119 -6.86 -36.46 9.77
C LYS A 119 -7.19 -35.11 10.38
N ASP A 120 -7.28 -35.04 11.70
CA ASP A 120 -7.58 -33.80 12.42
C ASP A 120 -6.44 -32.79 12.23
N LEU A 121 -5.18 -33.28 12.27
CA LEU A 121 -4.01 -32.42 12.00
C LEU A 121 -3.99 -31.93 10.54
N VAL A 122 -4.39 -32.74 9.57
CA VAL A 122 -4.49 -32.31 8.17
C VAL A 122 -5.52 -31.22 8.02
N GLU A 123 -6.71 -31.40 8.61
CA GLU A 123 -7.78 -30.41 8.61
C GLU A 123 -7.33 -29.10 9.26
N ASP A 124 -6.64 -29.16 10.39
CA ASP A 124 -6.07 -27.99 11.06
C ASP A 124 -5.09 -27.23 10.13
N VAL A 125 -4.22 -27.96 9.43
CA VAL A 125 -3.27 -27.35 8.47
C VAL A 125 -3.99 -26.70 7.30
N GLU A 126 -5.02 -27.35 6.76
CA GLU A 126 -5.85 -26.78 5.68
C GLU A 126 -6.55 -25.48 6.12
N ILE A 127 -7.15 -25.49 7.30
CA ILE A 127 -7.84 -24.32 7.87
C ILE A 127 -6.87 -23.15 8.03
N GLU A 128 -5.69 -23.38 8.62
CA GLU A 128 -4.70 -22.33 8.84
C GLU A 128 -4.12 -21.79 7.52
N LEU A 129 -3.83 -22.64 6.55
CA LEU A 129 -3.37 -22.20 5.22
C LEU A 129 -4.45 -21.39 4.50
N LYS A 130 -5.69 -21.85 4.51
CA LYS A 130 -6.83 -21.15 3.91
C LYS A 130 -7.07 -19.79 4.59
N GLN A 131 -6.95 -19.75 5.92
CA GLN A 131 -7.04 -18.49 6.66
C GLN A 131 -5.90 -17.54 6.26
N ALA A 132 -4.66 -18.02 6.16
CA ALA A 132 -3.54 -17.21 5.72
C ALA A 132 -3.74 -16.69 4.29
N HIS A 133 -4.23 -17.54 3.38
CA HIS A 133 -4.55 -17.16 2.00
C HIS A 133 -5.63 -16.08 1.93
N ASN A 134 -6.74 -16.26 2.64
CA ASN A 134 -7.80 -15.27 2.69
C ASN A 134 -7.29 -13.95 3.29
N THR A 135 -6.50 -14.01 4.35
CA THR A 135 -5.94 -12.82 5.02
C THR A 135 -5.01 -12.05 4.10
N VAL A 136 -4.12 -12.72 3.36
CA VAL A 136 -3.22 -12.03 2.43
C VAL A 136 -3.98 -11.35 1.29
N ASN A 137 -5.03 -12.00 0.76
CA ASN A 137 -5.86 -11.40 -0.27
C ASN A 137 -6.58 -10.15 0.24
N ILE A 138 -7.23 -10.23 1.42
CA ILE A 138 -7.91 -9.08 2.03
C ILE A 138 -6.93 -7.92 2.26
N TYR A 139 -5.74 -8.18 2.80
CA TYR A 139 -4.77 -7.12 3.04
C TYR A 139 -4.18 -6.55 1.73
N SER A 140 -4.02 -7.39 0.70
CA SER A 140 -3.61 -6.94 -0.63
C SER A 140 -4.65 -5.99 -1.24
N ASP A 141 -5.93 -6.36 -1.18
CA ASP A 141 -7.03 -5.54 -1.70
C ASP A 141 -7.14 -4.20 -0.96
N ILE A 142 -7.04 -4.23 0.38
CA ILE A 142 -7.02 -3.00 1.20
C ILE A 142 -5.85 -2.11 0.80
N LEU A 143 -4.65 -2.67 0.68
CA LEU A 143 -3.44 -1.91 0.35
C LEU A 143 -3.53 -1.29 -1.06
N THR A 144 -4.01 -2.04 -2.04
CA THR A 144 -4.24 -1.53 -3.40
C THR A 144 -5.27 -0.39 -3.38
N GLY A 145 -6.40 -0.58 -2.70
CA GLY A 145 -7.41 0.47 -2.55
C GLY A 145 -6.88 1.72 -1.84
N THR A 146 -6.03 1.55 -0.83
CA THR A 146 -5.36 2.65 -0.14
C THR A 146 -4.43 3.42 -1.09
N MET A 147 -3.63 2.74 -1.89
CA MET A 147 -2.73 3.38 -2.86
C MET A 147 -3.52 4.16 -3.92
N ASP A 148 -4.62 3.61 -4.43
CA ASP A 148 -5.51 4.29 -5.38
C ASP A 148 -6.16 5.53 -4.78
N ALA A 149 -6.57 5.45 -3.52
CA ALA A 149 -7.10 6.59 -2.78
C ALA A 149 -6.06 7.71 -2.63
N PHE A 150 -4.82 7.39 -2.26
CA PHE A 150 -3.74 8.38 -2.17
C PHE A 150 -3.38 8.97 -3.53
N ALA A 151 -3.33 8.19 -4.60
CA ALA A 151 -3.12 8.70 -5.96
C ALA A 151 -4.21 9.71 -6.35
N SER A 152 -5.46 9.42 -6.01
CA SER A 152 -6.59 10.33 -6.22
C SER A 152 -6.47 11.62 -5.40
N ILE A 153 -6.08 11.53 -4.12
CA ILE A 153 -5.85 12.68 -3.24
C ILE A 153 -4.73 13.57 -3.79
N ILE A 154 -3.61 12.97 -4.22
CA ILE A 154 -2.49 13.69 -4.82
C ILE A 154 -2.95 14.45 -6.06
N SER A 155 -3.67 13.77 -6.97
CA SER A 155 -4.21 14.38 -8.19
C SER A 155 -5.14 15.57 -7.88
N ASN A 156 -6.00 15.41 -6.90
CA ASN A 156 -6.90 16.49 -6.46
C ASN A 156 -6.14 17.67 -5.83
N ASN A 157 -5.10 17.40 -5.04
CA ASN A 157 -4.24 18.43 -4.45
C ASN A 157 -3.50 19.22 -5.53
N VAL A 158 -2.90 18.52 -6.52
CA VAL A 158 -2.25 19.16 -7.67
C VAL A 158 -3.23 20.03 -8.44
N ASN A 159 -4.43 19.54 -8.72
CA ASN A 159 -5.47 20.31 -9.40
C ASN A 159 -5.88 21.56 -8.61
N THR A 160 -5.98 21.44 -7.28
CA THR A 160 -6.27 22.57 -6.38
C THR A 160 -5.15 23.62 -6.41
N ILE A 161 -3.88 23.19 -6.37
CA ILE A 161 -2.73 24.09 -6.47
C ILE A 161 -2.73 24.78 -7.85
N MET A 162 -2.96 24.03 -8.94
CA MET A 162 -3.02 24.57 -10.29
C MET A 162 -4.13 25.64 -10.42
N LYS A 163 -5.33 25.38 -9.87
CA LYS A 163 -6.42 26.36 -9.85
C LYS A 163 -6.01 27.64 -9.12
N ARG A 164 -5.39 27.53 -7.95
CA ARG A 164 -4.93 28.70 -7.18
C ARG A 164 -3.86 29.49 -7.92
N MET A 165 -2.87 28.79 -8.51
CA MET A 165 -1.80 29.45 -9.29
C MET A 165 -2.36 30.15 -10.52
N THR A 166 -3.28 29.50 -11.25
CA THR A 166 -3.94 30.09 -12.43
C THR A 166 -4.76 31.31 -12.04
N SER A 167 -5.55 31.23 -10.97
CA SER A 167 -6.35 32.37 -10.49
C SER A 167 -5.45 33.54 -10.11
N LEU A 168 -4.37 33.30 -9.38
CA LEU A 168 -3.41 34.33 -8.98
C LEU A 168 -2.78 35.01 -10.22
N SER A 169 -2.37 34.19 -11.20
CA SER A 169 -1.81 34.70 -12.46
C SER A 169 -2.77 35.58 -13.21
N ILE A 170 -4.06 35.20 -13.32
CA ILE A 170 -5.07 35.98 -13.99
C ILE A 170 -5.31 37.29 -13.27
N ILE A 171 -5.41 37.29 -11.92
CA ILE A 171 -5.62 38.52 -11.12
C ILE A 171 -4.48 39.52 -11.32
N LEU A 172 -3.22 39.02 -11.42
CA LEU A 172 -2.04 39.86 -11.66
C LEU A 172 -1.90 40.30 -13.13
N MET A 173 -2.43 39.51 -14.06
CA MET A 173 -2.39 39.83 -15.51
C MET A 173 -3.29 41.03 -15.85
N VAL A 174 -4.42 41.19 -15.16
CA VAL A 174 -5.38 42.27 -15.47
C VAL A 174 -4.74 43.66 -15.33
N PRO A 175 -4.11 44.05 -14.20
CA PRO A 175 -3.41 45.33 -14.10
C PRO A 175 -2.28 45.49 -15.13
N THR A 176 -1.52 44.39 -15.35
CA THR A 176 -0.41 44.40 -16.29
C THR A 176 -0.87 44.65 -17.72
N LEU A 177 -1.99 44.07 -18.14
CA LEU A 177 -2.59 44.29 -19.45
C LEU A 177 -3.01 45.79 -19.61
N ILE A 178 -3.66 46.35 -18.61
CA ILE A 178 -4.09 47.74 -18.63
C ILE A 178 -2.87 48.67 -18.69
N ALA A 179 -1.87 48.44 -17.82
CA ALA A 179 -0.65 49.23 -17.82
C ALA A 179 0.11 49.14 -19.15
N SER A 180 0.11 47.96 -19.80
CA SER A 180 0.74 47.73 -21.09
C SER A 180 0.07 48.54 -22.21
N PHE A 181 -1.26 48.59 -22.25
CA PHE A 181 -1.97 49.39 -23.24
C PHE A 181 -1.73 50.89 -23.05
N TYR A 182 -1.74 51.38 -21.80
CA TYR A 182 -1.48 52.80 -21.53
C TYR A 182 0.02 53.17 -21.58
N GLY A 183 0.93 52.18 -21.63
CA GLY A 183 2.34 52.42 -21.86
C GLY A 183 2.75 52.46 -23.34
N MET A 184 1.80 52.31 -24.28
CA MET A 184 2.07 52.40 -25.71
C MET A 184 2.20 53.84 -26.17
N ASN A 185 3.16 54.13 -27.07
CA ASN A 185 3.35 55.46 -27.72
C ASN A 185 2.32 55.69 -28.84
N VAL A 186 1.02 55.59 -28.52
CA VAL A 186 -0.10 55.79 -29.45
C VAL A 186 -1.09 56.75 -28.77
N PRO A 187 -1.72 57.69 -29.47
CA PRO A 187 -2.69 58.58 -28.86
C PRO A 187 -3.82 57.76 -28.22
N ILE A 188 -3.95 57.84 -26.92
CA ILE A 188 -4.94 57.06 -26.17
C ILE A 188 -5.96 58.02 -25.54
N TYR A 189 -7.23 57.62 -25.52
CA TYR A 189 -8.31 58.36 -24.86
C TYR A 189 -7.94 58.55 -23.35
N MET A 190 -7.93 59.77 -22.84
CA MET A 190 -7.54 60.18 -21.49
C MET A 190 -6.06 60.58 -21.30
N GLU A 191 -5.24 60.66 -22.33
CA GLU A 191 -3.83 61.10 -22.24
C GLU A 191 -3.70 62.52 -21.65
N ASP A 192 -4.59 63.44 -22.04
CA ASP A 192 -4.58 64.83 -21.63
C ASP A 192 -5.36 65.13 -20.33
N MET A 193 -5.89 64.11 -19.66
CA MET A 193 -6.66 64.30 -18.43
C MET A 193 -5.71 64.46 -17.22
N PRO A 194 -5.85 65.54 -16.40
CA PRO A 194 -4.95 65.81 -15.28
C PRO A 194 -4.96 64.74 -14.18
N HIS A 195 -5.92 63.83 -14.19
CA HIS A 195 -6.05 62.73 -13.22
C HIS A 195 -6.12 61.33 -13.93
N GLY A 196 -5.79 61.25 -15.21
CA GLY A 196 -5.89 60.01 -16.00
C GLY A 196 -5.16 58.84 -15.39
N PHE A 197 -3.96 59.04 -14.88
CA PHE A 197 -3.15 58.01 -14.21
C PHE A 197 -3.86 57.40 -12.97
N VAL A 198 -4.47 58.25 -12.12
CA VAL A 198 -5.19 57.79 -10.91
C VAL A 198 -6.43 56.97 -11.30
N VAL A 199 -7.15 57.38 -12.34
CA VAL A 199 -8.33 56.67 -12.86
C VAL A 199 -7.94 55.29 -13.36
N ILE A 200 -6.83 55.16 -14.09
CA ILE A 200 -6.35 53.90 -14.62
C ILE A 200 -5.95 52.95 -13.51
N ILE A 201 -5.26 53.43 -12.49
CA ILE A 201 -4.89 52.62 -11.31
C ILE A 201 -6.15 52.15 -10.58
N LEU A 202 -7.09 53.02 -10.32
CA LEU A 202 -8.35 52.66 -9.64
C LEU A 202 -9.15 51.64 -10.45
N LEU A 203 -9.22 51.80 -11.78
CA LEU A 203 -9.86 50.83 -12.66
C LEU A 203 -9.17 49.46 -12.63
N SER A 204 -7.84 49.44 -12.65
CA SER A 204 -7.04 48.24 -12.58
C SER A 204 -7.26 47.47 -11.27
N ILE A 205 -7.29 48.20 -10.14
CA ILE A 205 -7.57 47.62 -8.82
C ILE A 205 -9.00 47.08 -8.77
N LEU A 206 -9.97 47.82 -9.27
CA LEU A 206 -11.38 47.41 -9.28
C LEU A 206 -11.58 46.13 -10.09
N LEU A 207 -10.98 46.03 -11.29
CA LEU A 207 -11.08 44.84 -12.12
C LEU A 207 -10.38 43.64 -11.49
N SER A 208 -9.22 43.83 -10.88
CA SER A 208 -8.51 42.76 -10.15
C SER A 208 -9.31 42.27 -8.93
N ALA A 209 -9.89 43.18 -8.16
CA ALA A 209 -10.77 42.87 -7.05
C ALA A 209 -12.01 42.09 -7.53
N THR A 210 -12.62 42.52 -8.63
CA THR A 210 -13.73 41.80 -9.23
C THR A 210 -13.36 40.38 -9.63
N ALA A 211 -12.23 40.19 -10.30
CA ALA A 211 -11.70 38.88 -10.65
C ALA A 211 -11.46 38.01 -9.40
N PHE A 212 -10.86 38.57 -8.35
CA PHE A 212 -10.65 37.86 -7.08
C PHE A 212 -11.97 37.40 -6.46
N PHE A 213 -13.00 38.25 -6.40
CA PHE A 213 -14.31 37.87 -5.87
C PHE A 213 -15.00 36.79 -6.72
N ILE A 214 -14.86 36.85 -8.04
CA ILE A 214 -15.37 35.80 -8.94
C ILE A 214 -14.72 34.49 -8.64
N PHE A 215 -13.38 34.41 -8.58
CA PHE A 215 -12.66 33.16 -8.30
C PHE A 215 -12.96 32.62 -6.90
N ARG A 216 -13.12 33.48 -5.90
CA ARG A 216 -13.57 33.09 -4.56
C ARG A 216 -14.98 32.49 -4.58
N LYS A 217 -15.93 33.06 -5.35
CA LYS A 217 -17.30 32.57 -5.49
C LYS A 217 -17.33 31.20 -6.17
N ILE A 218 -16.46 30.96 -7.14
CA ILE A 218 -16.33 29.66 -7.86
C ILE A 218 -15.54 28.62 -7.05
N LYS A 219 -15.08 28.99 -5.85
CA LYS A 219 -14.26 28.07 -4.98
C LYS A 219 -12.95 27.61 -5.63
N TRP A 220 -12.27 28.51 -6.34
CA TRP A 220 -10.92 28.25 -6.86
C TRP A 220 -9.83 28.58 -5.84
N PHE A 221 -10.20 29.25 -4.78
CA PHE A 221 -9.38 29.54 -3.59
C PHE A 221 -9.85 28.72 -2.40
#